data_4cc7ec9d9f1917ba2f964a57433b63f5
#
_entry.id   4cc7ec9d9f1917ba2f964a57433b63f5
#
_cell.length_a   1.000
_cell.length_b   1.000
_cell.length_c   1.000
_cell.angle_alpha   90.00
_cell.angle_beta   90.00
_cell.angle_gamma   90.00
#
_symmetry.space_group_name_H-M   'P 1'
#
loop_
_entity.id
_entity.type
_entity.pdbx_description
1 polymer ?
#
loop_
_entity_poly.entity_id
_entity_poly.type
_entity_poly.pdbx_seq_one_letter_code
_entity_poly.pdbx_strand_id
1 'polypeptide(L)'
;MEDVQGNEKSSAKRIMIKDLNNEDIGNSVQIVGYVKEILDQSSFLLTDKTGELMVEYENDTLPYKKDDLINVYGLVQPTMEGELKLKSQFIQNMNDLNFRNYTKIYELKKDLI
;
A
#
# COMPACT_ATOMS: atom_id res chain seq x y z
N MET A 1 22.69 0.39 -16.73
CA MET A 1 22.11 0.44 -16.25
C MET A 1 21.63 0.90 -15.88
N GLU A 2 21.76 0.96 -15.90
CA GLU A 2 21.22 1.24 -15.40
C GLU A 2 20.52 1.47 -14.91
N ASP A 3 20.77 1.40 -15.02
CA ASP A 3 20.02 1.62 -14.33
C ASP A 3 19.49 1.75 -13.73
N VAL A 4 19.92 1.63 -13.89
CA VAL A 4 19.40 1.54 -13.12
C VAL A 4 18.93 1.86 -12.35
N GLN A 5 19.15 2.02 -12.25
CA GLN A 5 18.76 2.08 -11.34
C GLN A 5 18.07 2.71 -10.87
N GLY A 6 18.29 3.03 -10.93
CA GLY A 6 17.75 3.60 -10.35
C GLY A 6 16.71 3.95 -10.20
N ASN A 7 16.60 3.89 -10.59
CA ASN A 7 15.53 3.95 -10.51
C ASN A 7 14.88 3.17 -9.94
N GLU A 8 15.24 2.44 -9.72
CA GLU A 8 14.65 1.57 -9.21
C GLU A 8 14.16 1.78 -7.96
N LYS A 9 14.68 2.44 -7.21
CA LYS A 9 14.18 2.73 -6.07
C LYS A 9 12.97 3.36 -6.12
N SER A 10 12.87 4.11 -6.84
CA SER A 10 11.67 4.77 -6.99
C SER A 10 10.69 3.93 -7.63
N SER A 11 10.90 2.72 -7.62
CA SER A 11 10.13 1.87 -8.45
C SER A 11 9.15 1.03 -7.67
N ALA A 12 8.59 1.56 -6.59
CA ALA A 12 7.53 0.87 -5.91
C ALA A 12 6.40 0.61 -6.90
N LYS A 13 6.04 -0.64 -7.05
CA LYS A 13 5.02 -1.04 -8.00
C LYS A 13 3.65 -0.65 -7.48
N ARG A 14 2.87 0.04 -8.30
CA ARG A 14 1.49 0.38 -7.94
C ARG A 14 0.62 -0.86 -8.10
N ILE A 15 -0.10 -1.26 -7.06
CA ILE A 15 -0.84 -2.50 -7.08
C ILE A 15 -2.11 -2.38 -6.23
N MET A 16 -3.14 -3.12 -6.59
CA MET A 16 -4.35 -3.26 -5.76
C MET A 16 -4.17 -4.45 -4.83
N ILE A 17 -4.84 -4.40 -3.68
CA ILE A 17 -4.69 -5.47 -2.68
C ILE A 17 -5.09 -6.83 -3.27
N LYS A 18 -6.12 -6.86 -4.09
CA LYS A 18 -6.56 -8.12 -4.68
C LYS A 18 -5.50 -8.79 -5.55
N ASP A 19 -4.56 -8.00 -6.07
CA ASP A 19 -3.52 -8.52 -6.96
C ASP A 19 -2.25 -8.89 -6.21
N LEU A 20 -2.20 -8.64 -4.91
CA LEU A 20 -1.03 -8.93 -4.11
C LEU A 20 -0.93 -10.42 -3.84
N ASN A 21 0.26 -11.00 -3.99
CA ASN A 21 0.44 -12.42 -3.74
C ASN A 21 1.84 -12.70 -3.21
N ASN A 22 2.13 -13.97 -2.93
CA ASN A 22 3.38 -14.34 -2.29
C ASN A 22 4.62 -14.01 -3.11
N GLU A 23 4.47 -13.83 -4.42
CA GLU A 23 5.60 -13.46 -5.26
C GLU A 23 6.04 -12.03 -5.02
N ASP A 24 5.20 -11.23 -4.38
CA ASP A 24 5.53 -9.84 -4.08
C ASP A 24 6.32 -9.68 -2.80
N ILE A 25 6.49 -10.74 -2.02
CA ILE A 25 7.22 -10.67 -0.76
C ILE A 25 8.64 -10.16 -1.02
N GLY A 26 9.04 -9.14 -0.27
CA GLY A 26 10.34 -8.54 -0.43
C GLY A 26 10.37 -7.39 -1.43
N ASN A 27 9.29 -7.18 -2.15
CA ASN A 27 9.20 -6.10 -3.13
C ASN A 27 8.56 -4.87 -2.53
N SER A 28 8.91 -3.71 -3.07
CA SER A 28 8.28 -2.46 -2.70
C SER A 28 7.03 -2.26 -3.53
N VAL A 29 5.94 -1.88 -2.86
CA VAL A 29 4.68 -1.63 -3.55
C VAL A 29 4.07 -0.33 -3.05
N GLN A 30 3.13 0.18 -3.82
CA GLN A 30 2.40 1.39 -3.52
C GLN A 30 0.92 1.05 -3.57
N ILE A 31 0.21 1.30 -2.47
CA ILE A 31 -1.22 0.99 -2.37
C ILE A 31 -1.96 2.21 -1.87
N VAL A 32 -3.01 2.59 -2.58
CA VAL A 32 -3.89 3.68 -2.16
C VAL A 32 -5.15 3.07 -1.58
N GLY A 33 -5.54 3.50 -0.41
CA GLY A 33 -6.75 2.98 0.22
C GLY A 33 -7.13 3.76 1.45
N TYR A 34 -8.10 3.24 2.17
CA TYR A 34 -8.63 3.87 3.38
C TYR A 34 -8.16 3.13 4.62
N VAL A 35 -7.94 3.88 5.68
CA VAL A 35 -7.68 3.28 6.99
C VAL A 35 -9.01 2.71 7.48
N LYS A 36 -9.12 1.40 7.49
CA LYS A 36 -10.37 0.76 7.89
C LYS A 36 -10.49 0.65 9.40
N GLU A 37 -9.38 0.36 10.06
CA GLU A 37 -9.39 0.15 11.50
C GLU A 37 -7.99 0.34 12.04
N ILE A 38 -7.88 1.05 13.17
CA ILE A 38 -6.59 1.19 13.86
C ILE A 38 -6.44 -0.02 14.78
N LEU A 39 -5.37 -0.78 14.60
CA LEU A 39 -5.15 -1.99 15.38
C LEU A 39 -4.38 -1.69 16.66
N ASP A 40 -3.34 -0.86 16.57
CA ASP A 40 -2.61 -0.37 17.74
C ASP A 40 -1.83 0.85 17.34
N GLN A 41 -0.87 1.28 18.17
CA GLN A 41 -0.12 2.52 17.92
C GLN A 41 0.76 2.44 16.68
N SER A 42 1.07 1.25 16.22
CA SER A 42 2.01 1.08 15.13
C SER A 42 1.45 0.23 13.99
N SER A 43 0.16 -0.06 13.97
CA SER A 43 -0.41 -0.82 12.88
C SER A 43 -1.87 -0.48 12.66
N PHE A 44 -2.30 -0.64 11.41
CA PHE A 44 -3.69 -0.42 11.05
C PHE A 44 -4.06 -1.33 9.89
N LEU A 45 -5.36 -1.45 9.67
CA LEU A 45 -5.88 -2.24 8.56
C LEU A 45 -6.25 -1.30 7.42
N LEU A 46 -5.70 -1.57 6.25
CA LEU A 46 -5.91 -0.77 5.05
C LEU A 46 -6.85 -1.52 4.12
N THR A 47 -7.80 -0.80 3.51
CA THR A 47 -8.65 -1.39 2.50
C THR A 47 -8.69 -0.50 1.27
N ASP A 48 -8.60 -1.11 0.09
CA ASP A 48 -8.80 -0.40 -1.17
C ASP A 48 -10.10 -0.88 -1.82
N LYS A 49 -10.93 -1.57 -1.05
CA LYS A 49 -12.22 -2.13 -1.47
C LYS A 49 -12.10 -3.36 -2.34
N THR A 50 -10.89 -3.79 -2.66
CA THR A 50 -10.67 -5.09 -3.30
C THR A 50 -10.20 -6.13 -2.30
N GLY A 51 -9.72 -5.67 -1.12
CA GLY A 51 -9.25 -6.54 -0.07
C GLY A 51 -8.81 -5.71 1.11
N GLU A 52 -8.21 -6.38 2.09
CA GLU A 52 -7.71 -5.74 3.30
C GLU A 52 -6.29 -6.19 3.55
N LEU A 53 -5.48 -5.30 4.12
CA LEU A 53 -4.08 -5.57 4.33
C LEU A 53 -3.62 -4.87 5.60
N MET A 54 -2.92 -5.60 6.47
CA MET A 54 -2.35 -4.98 7.65
C MET A 54 -1.12 -4.19 7.26
N VAL A 55 -1.02 -2.96 7.79
CA VAL A 55 0.12 -2.09 7.54
C VAL A 55 0.80 -1.81 8.88
N GLU A 56 2.10 -2.02 8.93
CA GLU A 56 2.91 -1.67 10.11
C GLU A 56 3.56 -0.32 9.89
N TYR A 57 3.55 0.48 10.95
CA TYR A 57 4.07 1.84 10.90
C TYR A 57 5.06 1.99 12.06
N GLU A 58 6.25 2.46 11.76
CA GLU A 58 7.33 2.41 12.74
C GLU A 58 7.41 3.59 13.68
N ASN A 59 6.63 4.63 13.48
CA ASN A 59 6.67 5.77 14.38
C ASN A 59 5.87 5.50 15.65
N ASP A 60 6.15 6.29 16.68
CA ASP A 60 5.50 6.09 17.97
C ASP A 60 4.00 6.32 17.93
N THR A 61 3.55 7.23 17.09
CA THR A 61 2.14 7.59 17.03
C THR A 61 1.69 7.59 15.59
N LEU A 62 0.61 6.89 15.33
CA LEU A 62 0.05 6.86 13.99
C LEU A 62 -0.69 8.17 13.74
N PRO A 63 -0.28 8.96 12.75
CA PRO A 63 -0.91 10.26 12.50
C PRO A 63 -2.19 10.17 11.68
N TYR A 64 -2.65 8.97 11.38
CA TYR A 64 -3.82 8.76 10.54
C TYR A 64 -4.94 8.17 11.35
N LYS A 65 -6.17 8.39 10.93
CA LYS A 65 -7.33 7.90 11.64
C LYS A 65 -8.24 7.13 10.70
N LYS A 66 -9.21 6.47 11.27
CA LYS A 66 -10.17 5.69 10.50
C LYS A 66 -10.79 6.54 9.40
N ASP A 67 -10.91 5.95 8.23
CA ASP A 67 -11.49 6.54 7.03
C ASP A 67 -10.62 7.54 6.30
N ASP A 68 -9.39 7.79 6.79
CA ASP A 68 -8.45 8.60 6.02
C ASP A 68 -8.07 7.86 4.74
N LEU A 69 -8.01 8.60 3.64
CA LEU A 69 -7.50 8.07 2.36
C LEU A 69 -6.02 8.34 2.31
N ILE A 70 -5.24 7.29 2.13
CA ILE A 70 -3.78 7.40 2.18
C ILE A 70 -3.15 6.59 1.06
N ASN A 71 -1.92 6.95 0.73
CA ASN A 71 -1.10 6.21 -0.22
C ASN A 71 0.08 5.67 0.57
N VAL A 72 0.23 4.36 0.61
CA VAL A 72 1.25 3.70 1.40
C VAL A 72 2.30 3.10 0.49
N TYR A 73 3.57 3.45 0.74
CA TYR A 73 4.71 2.82 0.08
C TYR A 73 5.36 1.90 1.11
N GLY A 74 5.53 0.65 0.78
CA GLY A 74 6.13 -0.25 1.75
C GLY A 74 6.60 -1.55 1.15
N LEU A 75 7.18 -2.38 2.01
CA LEU A 75 7.67 -3.69 1.64
C LEU A 75 6.63 -4.74 1.99
N VAL A 76 6.40 -5.65 1.06
CA VAL A 76 5.50 -6.78 1.31
C VAL A 76 6.24 -7.81 2.12
N GLN A 77 5.64 -8.23 3.24
CA GLN A 77 6.24 -9.20 4.13
C GLN A 77 5.21 -10.25 4.52
N PRO A 78 5.66 -11.46 4.87
CA PRO A 78 4.73 -12.48 5.35
C PRO A 78 4.47 -12.29 6.84
N THR A 79 3.31 -12.73 7.30
CA THR A 79 3.05 -12.82 8.72
C THR A 79 3.32 -14.25 9.18
N MET A 80 3.29 -14.47 10.48
CA MET A 80 3.51 -15.80 11.02
C MET A 80 2.37 -16.75 10.64
N GLU A 81 1.19 -16.20 10.34
CA GLU A 81 0.06 -17.02 9.92
C GLU A 81 0.06 -17.31 8.43
N GLY A 82 1.06 -16.87 7.71
CA GLY A 82 1.11 -17.10 6.28
C GLY A 82 0.38 -16.08 5.43
N GLU A 83 -0.12 -15.03 6.04
CA GLU A 83 -0.76 -13.96 5.31
C GLU A 83 0.27 -12.89 4.95
N LEU A 84 -0.15 -11.90 4.19
CA LEU A 84 0.73 -10.82 3.81
C LEU A 84 0.46 -9.58 4.65
N LYS A 85 1.49 -8.77 4.85
CA LYS A 85 1.37 -7.47 5.46
C LYS A 85 2.29 -6.50 4.75
N LEU A 86 2.12 -5.22 5.01
CA LEU A 86 2.95 -4.18 4.41
C LEU A 86 3.69 -3.46 5.52
N LYS A 87 5.01 -3.43 5.42
CA LYS A 87 5.82 -2.62 6.34
C LYS A 87 6.02 -1.27 5.67
N SER A 88 5.38 -0.25 6.19
CA SER A 88 5.37 1.04 5.51
C SER A 88 6.74 1.71 5.59
N GLN A 89 7.10 2.38 4.51
CA GLN A 89 8.29 3.18 4.42
C GLN A 89 7.92 4.65 4.30
N PHE A 90 6.77 4.94 3.72
CA PHE A 90 6.30 6.28 3.53
C PHE A 90 4.79 6.26 3.33
N ILE A 91 4.09 7.18 4.00
CA ILE A 91 2.64 7.28 3.88
C ILE A 91 2.29 8.72 3.56
N GLN A 92 1.43 8.91 2.58
CA GLN A 92 1.01 10.22 2.11
C GLN A 92 -0.49 10.35 2.29
N ASN A 93 -0.93 11.49 2.83
CA ASN A 93 -2.36 11.75 2.98
C ASN A 93 -2.94 12.10 1.61
N MET A 94 -4.04 11.47 1.26
CA MET A 94 -4.66 11.64 -0.05
C MET A 94 -6.14 11.98 0.07
N ASN A 95 -6.55 12.59 1.18
CA ASN A 95 -7.98 12.80 1.42
C ASN A 95 -8.68 13.65 0.35
N ASP A 96 -7.92 14.41 -0.42
CA ASP A 96 -8.50 15.20 -1.50
C ASP A 96 -8.64 14.41 -2.80
N LEU A 97 -8.12 13.19 -2.85
CA LEU A 97 -8.18 12.40 -4.06
C LEU A 97 -9.54 11.72 -4.22
N ASN A 98 -10.06 11.72 -5.44
CA ASN A 98 -11.27 10.95 -5.73
C ASN A 98 -10.88 9.50 -5.95
N PHE A 99 -11.12 8.66 -4.95
CA PHE A 99 -10.68 7.27 -4.99
C PHE A 99 -11.29 6.51 -6.17
N ARG A 100 -12.54 6.79 -6.51
CA ARG A 100 -13.18 6.12 -7.63
C ARG A 100 -12.44 6.41 -8.93
N ASN A 101 -12.07 7.67 -9.16
CA ASN A 101 -11.34 8.03 -10.36
C ASN A 101 -9.95 7.44 -10.35
N TYR A 102 -9.30 7.40 -9.19
CA TYR A 102 -7.99 6.77 -9.07
C TYR A 102 -8.04 5.30 -9.47
N THR A 103 -9.04 4.59 -8.95
CA THR A 103 -9.18 3.17 -9.22
C THR A 103 -9.43 2.93 -10.72
N LYS A 104 -10.25 3.78 -11.32
CA LYS A 104 -10.55 3.66 -12.74
C LYS A 104 -9.30 3.88 -13.59
N ILE A 105 -8.50 4.86 -13.23
CA ILE A 105 -7.25 5.13 -13.96
C ILE A 105 -6.29 3.95 -13.81
N TYR A 106 -6.20 3.38 -12.61
CA TYR A 106 -5.34 2.23 -12.39
C TYR A 106 -5.75 1.06 -13.29
N GLU A 107 -7.05 0.77 -13.37
CA GLU A 107 -7.52 -0.34 -14.18
C GLU A 107 -7.26 -0.10 -15.68
N LEU A 108 -7.41 1.14 -16.12
CA LEU A 108 -7.13 1.45 -17.53
C LEU A 108 -5.66 1.27 -17.85
N LYS A 109 -4.77 1.71 -16.96
CA LYS A 109 -3.34 1.56 -17.19
C LYS A 109 -2.95 0.09 -17.18
N LYS A 110 -3.57 -0.69 -16.31
CA LYS A 110 -3.31 -2.11 -16.23
C LYS A 110 -3.65 -2.79 -17.54
N ASP A 111 -4.76 -2.39 -18.16
CA ASP A 111 -5.20 -2.98 -19.43
C ASP A 111 -4.29 -2.59 -20.59
N LEU A 112 -3.60 -1.48 -20.50
CA LEU A 112 -2.74 -1.03 -21.57
C LEU A 112 -1.37 -1.66 -21.55
N ILE A 113 -1.03 -2.34 -20.51
CA ILE A 113 0.26 -3.02 -20.38
C ILE A 113 0.14 -4.51 -20.75
#